data_eb753f68cfecf0d2e6fc757b9aa0d70f
#
_entry.id   eb753f68cfecf0d2e6fc757b9aa0d70f
#
_cell.length_a   1.000
_cell.length_b   1.000
_cell.length_c   1.000
_cell.angle_alpha   90.00
_cell.angle_beta   90.00
_cell.angle_gamma   90.00
#
_symmetry.space_group_name_H-M   'P 1'
#
loop_
_entity.id
_entity.type
_entity.pdbx_description
1 polymer ?
#
loop_
_entity_poly.entity_id
_entity_poly.type
_entity_poly.pdbx_seq_one_letter_code
_entity_poly.pdbx_strand_id
1 'polypeptide(L)'
;MDSPIRQSDLPDVLALAFLGDAIFSHAVRRMLVGRGVCRAGELTRLSLAYVTAQAQSEGFLLIEPILSEDERALCKRAANSGHLNRPRHASPADYRRATALEALLGMLETTGQTARLDEITDRLLTGLARRESSLP
;
A
#
# COMPACT_ATOMS: atom_id res chain seq x y z
N MET A 1 16.35 21.25 -0.71
CA MET A 1 15.44 20.10 -0.84
C MET A 1 15.47 19.62 -2.27
N ASP A 2 15.67 18.31 -2.44
CA ASP A 2 15.79 17.75 -3.77
C ASP A 2 14.47 17.83 -4.52
N SER A 3 14.56 18.03 -5.85
CA SER A 3 13.39 18.00 -6.70
C SER A 3 12.83 16.59 -6.76
N PRO A 4 11.50 16.44 -6.86
CA PRO A 4 10.91 15.12 -7.06
C PRO A 4 11.45 14.42 -8.30
N ILE A 5 11.57 13.11 -8.24
CA ILE A 5 11.98 12.32 -9.41
C ILE A 5 10.87 12.37 -10.46
N ARG A 6 11.23 12.60 -11.71
CA ARG A 6 10.26 12.65 -12.81
C ARG A 6 9.78 11.25 -13.15
N GLN A 7 8.56 11.17 -13.69
CA GLN A 7 7.96 9.90 -14.11
C GLN A 7 8.88 9.11 -15.05
N SER A 8 9.61 9.82 -15.94
CA SER A 8 10.54 9.20 -16.87
C SER A 8 11.77 8.59 -16.21
N ASP A 9 12.08 9.00 -14.98
CA ASP A 9 13.29 8.61 -14.27
C ASP A 9 12.98 7.72 -13.05
N LEU A 10 11.78 7.14 -12.99
CA LEU A 10 11.37 6.29 -11.86
C LEU A 10 12.27 5.06 -11.74
N PRO A 11 12.58 4.64 -10.50
CA PRO A 11 13.21 3.36 -10.27
C PRO A 11 12.34 2.21 -10.77
N ASP A 12 12.93 1.01 -10.80
CA ASP A 12 12.18 -0.20 -11.08
C ASP A 12 10.96 -0.32 -10.16
N VAL A 13 9.87 -0.89 -10.70
CA VAL A 13 8.61 -1.00 -9.96
C VAL A 13 8.74 -1.81 -8.67
N LEU A 14 9.65 -2.79 -8.62
CA LEU A 14 9.89 -3.56 -7.40
C LEU A 14 10.65 -2.74 -6.35
N ALA A 15 11.50 -1.80 -6.76
CA ALA A 15 12.14 -0.87 -5.85
C ALA A 15 11.09 0.09 -5.27
N LEU A 16 10.14 0.53 -6.08
CA LEU A 16 9.03 1.36 -5.61
C LEU A 16 8.14 0.59 -4.63
N ALA A 17 7.88 -0.68 -4.89
CA ALA A 17 7.11 -1.53 -3.99
C ALA A 17 7.84 -1.72 -2.65
N PHE A 18 9.15 -1.89 -2.68
CA PHE A 18 9.96 -2.00 -1.47
C PHE A 18 9.78 -0.76 -0.58
N LEU A 19 9.85 0.43 -1.18
CA LEU A 19 9.62 1.68 -0.47
C LEU A 19 8.17 1.78 0.02
N GLY A 20 7.24 1.42 -0.84
CA GLY A 20 5.81 1.49 -0.54
C GLY A 20 5.38 0.59 0.61
N ASP A 21 6.04 -0.55 0.80
CA ASP A 21 5.79 -1.43 1.94
C ASP A 21 6.06 -0.69 3.26
N ALA A 22 7.16 0.03 3.34
CA ALA A 22 7.49 0.83 4.52
C ALA A 22 6.51 1.98 4.73
N ILE A 23 6.10 2.64 3.64
CA ILE A 23 5.13 3.74 3.70
C ILE A 23 3.79 3.24 4.25
N PHE A 24 3.31 2.11 3.75
CA PHE A 24 2.05 1.54 4.19
C PHE A 24 2.12 1.12 5.67
N SER A 25 3.18 0.42 6.05
CA SER A 25 3.39 0.03 7.45
C SER A 25 3.43 1.23 8.39
N HIS A 26 4.12 2.30 7.98
CA HIS A 26 4.17 3.54 8.75
C HIS A 26 2.77 4.14 8.93
N ALA A 27 1.99 4.20 7.85
CA ALA A 27 0.64 4.75 7.89
C ALA A 27 -0.27 3.96 8.82
N VAL A 28 -0.19 2.62 8.78
CA VAL A 28 -0.97 1.74 9.66
C VAL A 28 -0.59 1.96 11.12
N ARG A 29 0.69 1.99 11.42
CA ARG A 29 1.18 2.18 12.79
C ARG A 29 0.78 3.55 13.34
N ARG A 30 0.92 4.57 12.52
CA ARG A 30 0.52 5.94 12.89
C ARG A 30 -0.98 6.01 13.22
N MET A 31 -1.78 5.35 12.41
CA MET A 31 -3.23 5.28 12.65
C MET A 31 -3.54 4.60 13.99
N LEU A 32 -2.93 3.45 14.26
CA LEU A 32 -3.18 2.68 15.48
C LEU A 32 -2.74 3.45 16.73
N VAL A 33 -1.56 4.05 16.68
CA VAL A 33 -1.06 4.89 17.79
C VAL A 33 -2.00 6.09 18.00
N GLY A 34 -2.48 6.70 16.92
CA GLY A 34 -3.42 7.81 16.97
C GLY A 34 -4.77 7.45 17.57
N ARG A 35 -5.15 6.17 17.51
CA ARG A 35 -6.38 5.67 18.16
C ARG A 35 -6.19 5.36 19.64
N GLY A 36 -4.99 5.58 20.18
CA GLY A 36 -4.71 5.36 21.58
C GLY A 36 -4.23 3.95 21.94
N VAL A 37 -3.90 3.13 20.94
CA VAL A 37 -3.31 1.81 21.22
C VAL A 37 -1.88 2.03 21.72
N CYS A 38 -1.60 1.61 22.95
CA CYS A 38 -0.33 1.95 23.60
C CYS A 38 0.56 0.76 23.97
N ARG A 39 0.08 -0.48 23.79
CA ARG A 39 0.88 -1.67 24.09
C ARG A 39 1.47 -2.24 22.82
N ALA A 40 2.78 -2.47 22.81
CA ALA A 40 3.49 -2.92 21.61
C ALA A 40 2.96 -4.25 21.06
N GLY A 41 2.64 -5.20 21.94
CA GLY A 41 2.08 -6.49 21.50
C GLY A 41 0.72 -6.35 20.83
N GLU A 42 -0.12 -5.45 21.34
CA GLU A 42 -1.43 -5.17 20.76
C GLU A 42 -1.28 -4.44 19.42
N LEU A 43 -0.35 -3.49 19.33
CA LEU A 43 -0.06 -2.79 18.06
C LEU A 43 0.34 -3.80 16.98
N THR A 44 1.23 -4.73 17.31
CA THR A 44 1.66 -5.76 16.36
C THR A 44 0.46 -6.61 15.92
N ARG A 45 -0.35 -7.07 16.87
CA ARG A 45 -1.51 -7.90 16.57
C ARG A 45 -2.53 -7.18 15.67
N LEU A 46 -2.86 -5.95 16.02
CA LEU A 46 -3.84 -5.17 15.26
C LEU A 46 -3.34 -4.81 13.86
N SER A 47 -2.02 -4.58 13.71
CA SER A 47 -1.46 -4.23 12.40
C SER A 47 -1.62 -5.37 11.39
N LEU A 48 -1.70 -6.62 11.82
CA LEU A 48 -1.85 -7.76 10.92
C LEU A 48 -3.14 -7.70 10.10
N ALA A 49 -4.18 -7.06 10.60
CA ALA A 49 -5.42 -6.88 9.85
C ALA A 49 -5.23 -5.98 8.62
N TYR A 50 -4.11 -5.27 8.53
CA TYR A 50 -3.83 -4.30 7.47
C TYR A 50 -2.65 -4.67 6.59
N VAL A 51 -1.59 -5.27 7.16
CA VAL A 51 -0.31 -5.40 6.46
C VAL A 51 -0.11 -6.74 5.74
N THR A 52 -1.02 -7.68 5.88
CA THR A 52 -0.93 -8.95 5.15
C THR A 52 -1.18 -8.73 3.65
N ALA A 53 -0.68 -9.65 2.83
CA ALA A 53 -0.91 -9.57 1.38
C ALA A 53 -2.41 -9.57 1.05
N GLN A 54 -3.20 -10.35 1.77
CA GLN A 54 -4.65 -10.40 1.59
C GLN A 54 -5.28 -9.05 1.91
N ALA A 55 -4.92 -8.42 3.03
CA ALA A 55 -5.46 -7.13 3.41
C ALA A 55 -5.06 -6.04 2.42
N GLN A 56 -3.81 -6.04 1.99
CA GLN A 56 -3.34 -5.09 0.98
C GLN A 56 -4.05 -5.29 -0.36
N SER A 57 -4.30 -6.55 -0.74
CA SER A 57 -5.04 -6.87 -1.95
C SER A 57 -6.46 -6.30 -1.91
N GLU A 58 -7.14 -6.47 -0.79
CA GLU A 58 -8.48 -5.91 -0.60
C GLU A 58 -8.44 -4.38 -0.59
N GLY A 59 -7.40 -3.82 0.03
CA GLY A 59 -7.19 -2.37 0.02
C GLY A 59 -7.00 -1.83 -1.40
N PHE A 60 -6.23 -2.52 -2.22
CA PHE A 60 -6.05 -2.13 -3.62
C PHE A 60 -7.39 -2.07 -4.35
N LEU A 61 -8.26 -3.04 -4.13
CA LEU A 61 -9.58 -3.04 -4.76
C LEU A 61 -10.44 -1.84 -4.31
N LEU A 62 -10.23 -1.35 -3.08
CA LEU A 62 -10.94 -0.18 -2.57
C LEU A 62 -10.53 1.11 -3.27
N ILE A 63 -9.28 1.23 -3.68
CA ILE A 63 -8.76 2.44 -4.31
C ILE A 63 -8.71 2.37 -5.83
N GLU A 64 -8.82 1.19 -6.40
CA GLU A 64 -8.72 1.01 -7.85
C GLU A 64 -9.68 1.91 -8.64
N PRO A 65 -10.95 2.10 -8.22
CA PRO A 65 -11.87 2.94 -8.98
C PRO A 65 -11.45 4.40 -9.12
N ILE A 66 -10.62 4.92 -8.22
CA ILE A 66 -10.21 6.33 -8.26
C ILE A 66 -8.84 6.57 -8.86
N LEU A 67 -8.17 5.51 -9.32
CA LEU A 67 -6.82 5.65 -9.88
C LEU A 67 -6.85 6.34 -11.23
N SER A 68 -5.86 7.19 -11.48
CA SER A 68 -5.64 7.80 -12.79
C SER A 68 -5.11 6.75 -13.77
N GLU A 69 -5.10 7.11 -15.04
CA GLU A 69 -4.57 6.24 -16.09
C GLU A 69 -3.10 5.88 -15.85
N ASP A 70 -2.29 6.88 -15.48
CA ASP A 70 -0.87 6.68 -15.20
C ASP A 70 -0.67 5.79 -13.96
N GLU A 71 -1.48 6.00 -12.93
CA GLU A 71 -1.44 5.17 -11.73
C GLU A 71 -1.79 3.73 -12.05
N ARG A 72 -2.82 3.51 -12.86
CA ARG A 72 -3.22 2.16 -13.29
C ARG A 72 -2.14 1.48 -14.09
N ALA A 73 -1.48 2.21 -14.98
CA ALA A 73 -0.41 1.65 -15.80
C ALA A 73 0.77 1.19 -14.95
N LEU A 74 1.15 2.00 -13.95
CA LEU A 74 2.21 1.62 -13.00
C LEU A 74 1.82 0.38 -12.21
N CYS A 75 0.60 0.35 -11.67
CA CYS A 75 0.09 -0.78 -10.89
C CYS A 75 0.09 -2.07 -11.71
N LYS A 76 -0.29 -2.00 -12.98
CA LYS A 76 -0.29 -3.15 -13.87
C LYS A 76 1.12 -3.69 -14.09
N ARG A 77 2.09 -2.81 -14.31
CA ARG A 77 3.49 -3.24 -14.47
C ARG A 77 4.00 -3.90 -13.18
N ALA A 78 3.69 -3.32 -12.04
CA ALA A 78 4.12 -3.87 -10.74
C ALA A 78 3.48 -5.25 -10.50
N ALA A 79 2.20 -5.38 -10.77
CA ALA A 79 1.47 -6.64 -10.60
C ALA A 79 2.08 -7.76 -11.44
N ASN A 80 2.64 -7.43 -12.60
CA ASN A 80 3.22 -8.40 -13.52
C ASN A 80 4.70 -8.70 -13.26
N SER A 81 5.34 -8.03 -12.30
CA SER A 81 6.80 -8.10 -12.12
C SER A 81 7.26 -8.91 -10.91
N GLY A 82 6.40 -9.15 -9.91
CA GLY A 82 6.83 -9.63 -8.60
C GLY A 82 6.66 -11.13 -8.33
N HIS A 83 6.30 -11.93 -9.30
CA HIS A 83 5.86 -13.30 -9.07
C HIS A 83 6.94 -14.28 -8.55
N LEU A 84 8.22 -13.95 -8.72
CA LEU A 84 9.32 -14.85 -8.33
C LEU A 84 9.52 -14.94 -6.81
N ASN A 85 9.12 -13.92 -6.06
CA ASN A 85 9.36 -13.84 -4.62
C ASN A 85 8.07 -13.89 -3.81
N ARG A 86 7.03 -14.52 -4.36
CA ARG A 86 5.73 -14.59 -3.69
C ARG A 86 5.83 -15.38 -2.36
N PRO A 87 5.31 -14.80 -1.26
CA PRO A 87 5.24 -15.53 0.00
C PRO A 87 4.40 -16.81 -0.13
N ARG A 88 4.79 -17.86 0.62
CA ARG A 88 4.16 -19.18 0.53
C ARG A 88 2.64 -19.15 0.74
N HIS A 89 2.16 -18.27 1.63
CA HIS A 89 0.75 -18.25 2.03
C HIS A 89 -0.11 -17.26 1.26
N ALA A 90 0.49 -16.47 0.36
CA ALA A 90 -0.26 -15.50 -0.43
C ALA A 90 -0.72 -16.14 -1.74
N SER A 91 -1.99 -15.93 -2.12
CA SER A 91 -2.46 -16.33 -3.44
C SER A 91 -1.76 -15.47 -4.50
N PRO A 92 -1.61 -15.97 -5.74
CA PRO A 92 -1.03 -15.14 -6.81
C PRO A 92 -1.75 -13.81 -7.02
N ALA A 93 -3.09 -13.81 -6.95
CA ALA A 93 -3.88 -12.60 -7.14
C ALA A 93 -3.65 -11.60 -6.01
N ASP A 94 -3.64 -12.07 -4.75
CA ASP A 94 -3.41 -11.20 -3.60
C ASP A 94 -2.00 -10.61 -3.63
N TYR A 95 -1.01 -11.43 -3.96
CA TYR A 95 0.36 -10.96 -4.05
C TYR A 95 0.51 -9.87 -5.13
N ARG A 96 -0.09 -10.07 -6.29
CA ARG A 96 -0.03 -9.09 -7.38
C ARG A 96 -0.66 -7.77 -7.00
N ARG A 97 -1.82 -7.80 -6.34
CA ARG A 97 -2.50 -6.58 -5.92
C ARG A 97 -1.73 -5.87 -4.81
N ALA A 98 -1.17 -6.64 -3.86
CA ALA A 98 -0.35 -6.07 -2.80
C ALA A 98 0.88 -5.38 -3.38
N THR A 99 1.55 -6.01 -4.35
CA THR A 99 2.71 -5.42 -5.02
C THR A 99 2.33 -4.14 -5.77
N ALA A 100 1.17 -4.15 -6.44
CA ALA A 100 0.66 -2.97 -7.14
C ALA A 100 0.41 -1.81 -6.18
N LEU A 101 -0.22 -2.09 -5.05
CA LEU A 101 -0.49 -1.08 -4.03
C LEU A 101 0.81 -0.48 -3.50
N GLU A 102 1.75 -1.33 -3.13
CA GLU A 102 3.03 -0.89 -2.60
C GLU A 102 3.80 -0.03 -3.62
N ALA A 103 3.83 -0.46 -4.88
CA ALA A 103 4.50 0.31 -5.93
C ALA A 103 3.84 1.68 -6.15
N LEU A 104 2.50 1.73 -6.07
CA LEU A 104 1.77 2.99 -6.17
C LEU A 104 2.19 3.97 -5.06
N LEU A 105 2.21 3.50 -3.83
CA LEU A 105 2.60 4.35 -2.69
C LEU A 105 4.05 4.81 -2.84
N GLY A 106 4.93 3.92 -3.25
CA GLY A 106 6.34 4.26 -3.49
C GLY A 106 6.50 5.30 -4.60
N MET A 107 5.73 5.17 -5.67
CA MET A 107 5.77 6.13 -6.78
C MET A 107 5.28 7.52 -6.34
N LEU A 108 4.19 7.57 -5.60
CA LEU A 108 3.64 8.85 -5.13
C LEU A 108 4.63 9.56 -4.21
N GLU A 109 5.29 8.82 -3.30
CA GLU A 109 6.32 9.37 -2.43
C GLU A 109 7.50 9.89 -3.24
N THR A 110 8.02 9.05 -4.15
CA THR A 110 9.22 9.35 -4.92
C THR A 110 9.04 10.56 -5.84
N THR A 111 7.85 10.73 -6.40
CA THR A 111 7.54 11.86 -7.27
C THR A 111 7.03 13.10 -6.53
N GLY A 112 7.03 13.07 -5.18
CA GLY A 112 6.64 14.22 -4.38
C GLY A 112 5.15 14.54 -4.39
N GLN A 113 4.30 13.58 -4.73
CA GLN A 113 2.85 13.77 -4.78
C GLN A 113 2.24 13.55 -3.41
N THR A 114 2.60 14.40 -2.45
CA THR A 114 2.23 14.25 -1.04
C THR A 114 0.72 14.28 -0.82
N ALA A 115 0.03 15.22 -1.45
CA ALA A 115 -1.42 15.33 -1.29
C ALA A 115 -2.15 14.10 -1.83
N ARG A 116 -1.71 13.58 -2.98
CA ARG A 116 -2.30 12.38 -3.56
C ARG A 116 -2.01 11.15 -2.71
N LEU A 117 -0.79 11.06 -2.18
CA LEU A 117 -0.42 9.97 -1.27
C LEU A 117 -1.31 9.97 -0.03
N ASP A 118 -1.55 11.13 0.56
CA ASP A 118 -2.43 11.27 1.72
C ASP A 118 -3.87 10.86 1.38
N GLU A 119 -4.37 11.29 0.24
CA GLU A 119 -5.71 10.95 -0.23
C GLU A 119 -5.89 9.43 -0.39
N ILE A 120 -4.95 8.79 -1.07
CA ILE A 120 -4.98 7.34 -1.30
C ILE A 120 -4.86 6.61 0.04
N THR A 121 -3.93 7.02 0.90
CA THR A 121 -3.70 6.38 2.20
C THR A 121 -4.92 6.49 3.11
N ASP A 122 -5.54 7.67 3.18
CA ASP A 122 -6.73 7.88 4.00
C ASP A 122 -7.90 7.02 3.53
N ARG A 123 -8.12 6.97 2.22
CA ARG A 123 -9.19 6.15 1.65
C ARG A 123 -8.96 4.67 1.90
N LEU A 124 -7.71 4.23 1.75
CA LEU A 124 -7.28 2.86 1.99
C LEU A 124 -7.53 2.43 3.43
N LEU A 125 -7.03 3.21 4.39
CA LEU A 125 -7.15 2.87 5.81
C LEU A 125 -8.60 2.97 6.30
N THR A 126 -9.34 3.96 5.85
CA THR A 126 -10.76 4.10 6.18
C THR A 126 -11.56 2.90 5.67
N GLY A 127 -11.31 2.50 4.43
CA GLY A 127 -12.00 1.36 3.82
C GLY A 127 -11.68 0.04 4.51
N LEU A 128 -10.40 -0.18 4.82
CA LEU A 128 -9.99 -1.40 5.53
C LEU A 128 -10.54 -1.44 6.95
N ALA A 129 -10.58 -0.31 7.63
CA ALA A 129 -11.16 -0.22 8.98
C ALA A 129 -12.64 -0.54 8.98
N ARG A 130 -13.39 -0.06 7.99
CA ARG A 130 -14.81 -0.37 7.86
C ARG A 130 -15.05 -1.85 7.63
N ARG A 131 -14.21 -2.47 6.81
CA ARG A 131 -14.27 -3.91 6.55
C ARG A 131 -14.01 -4.70 7.82
N GLU A 132 -12.99 -4.31 8.60
CA GLU A 132 -12.68 -4.95 9.87
C GLU A 132 -13.88 -4.88 10.82
N SER A 133 -14.54 -3.72 10.91
CA SER A 133 -15.70 -3.51 11.79
C SER A 133 -16.92 -4.35 11.38
N SER A 134 -17.02 -4.77 10.11
CA SER A 134 -18.14 -5.56 9.61
C SER A 134 -17.93 -7.06 9.76
N LEU A 135 -16.75 -7.51 10.18
CA LEU A 135 -16.49 -8.92 10.43
C LEU A 135 -17.17 -9.37 11.72
N PRO A 136 -17.73 -10.60 11.75
CA PRO A 136 -18.37 -11.14 12.95
C PRO A 136 -17.38 -11.41 14.09
#